data_7bca6813bb58753893ad0389b9bd27a6
#
_entry.id   7bca6813bb58753893ad0389b9bd27a6
#
_cell.length_a   1.000
_cell.length_b   1.000
_cell.length_c   1.000
_cell.angle_alpha   90.00
_cell.angle_beta   90.00
_cell.angle_gamma   90.00
#
_symmetry.space_group_name_H-M   'P 1'
#
loop_
_entity.id
_entity.type
_entity.pdbx_description
1 polymer ?
#
loop_
_entity_poly.entity_id
_entity_poly.type
_entity_poly.pdbx_seq_one_letter_code
_entity_poly.pdbx_strand_id
1 'polypeptide(L)'
;MKARYILLFLVCCQASFSQSQNKEIKPDETGYYFIRHAEKNRSNPKESNPELNREGKLRALNWAYFFREIPLEAIYSTNYIRTISTAQPVADDKNLPIIIYSPSELNIKTFMKESLGKLVLVVGHSNTTPKLVNDILGDQKFEQMRDNDNSSLFIIRESNGKMTVERISVSY
;
A
#
# COMPACT_ATOMS: atom_id res chain seq x y z
N MET A 1 -27.12 52.38 -50.18
CA MET A 1 -26.89 50.94 -49.82
C MET A 1 -25.86 50.85 -48.68
N LYS A 2 -26.28 50.55 -47.44
CA LYS A 2 -25.38 50.46 -46.28
C LYS A 2 -25.22 48.99 -45.95
N ALA A 3 -24.01 48.44 -46.16
CA ALA A 3 -23.66 47.08 -45.80
C ALA A 3 -23.41 47.00 -44.29
N ARG A 4 -24.18 46.16 -43.61
CA ARG A 4 -23.99 45.84 -42.19
C ARG A 4 -23.09 44.60 -42.09
N TYR A 5 -21.88 44.76 -41.55
CA TYR A 5 -21.00 43.63 -41.20
C TYR A 5 -21.43 43.08 -39.85
N ILE A 6 -21.91 41.83 -39.86
CA ILE A 6 -22.19 41.06 -38.62
C ILE A 6 -20.89 40.39 -38.21
N LEU A 7 -20.32 40.82 -37.09
CA LEU A 7 -19.12 40.24 -36.49
C LEU A 7 -19.55 39.05 -35.64
N LEU A 8 -19.28 37.85 -36.13
CA LEU A 8 -19.56 36.59 -35.38
C LEU A 8 -18.43 36.37 -34.38
N PHE A 9 -18.70 36.58 -33.08
CA PHE A 9 -17.78 36.21 -32.01
C PHE A 9 -17.86 34.70 -31.79
N LEU A 10 -16.82 33.98 -32.23
CA LEU A 10 -16.62 32.57 -31.92
C LEU A 10 -16.03 32.48 -30.51
N VAL A 11 -16.85 32.19 -29.50
CA VAL A 11 -16.39 31.88 -28.14
C VAL A 11 -15.82 30.45 -28.14
N CYS A 12 -14.49 30.36 -28.25
CA CYS A 12 -13.77 29.10 -28.09
C CYS A 12 -13.76 28.72 -26.60
N CYS A 13 -14.72 27.85 -26.19
CA CYS A 13 -14.74 27.28 -24.86
C CYS A 13 -13.60 26.26 -24.75
N GLN A 14 -12.45 26.67 -24.21
CA GLN A 14 -11.35 25.75 -23.90
C GLN A 14 -11.74 24.96 -22.63
N ALA A 15 -12.28 23.77 -22.82
CA ALA A 15 -12.42 22.80 -21.74
C ALA A 15 -11.01 22.37 -21.31
N SER A 16 -10.55 22.90 -20.18
CA SER A 16 -9.34 22.44 -19.51
C SER A 16 -9.58 21.02 -19.02
N PHE A 17 -9.23 20.03 -19.82
CA PHE A 17 -9.12 18.65 -19.36
C PHE A 17 -7.98 18.61 -18.34
N SER A 18 -8.34 18.57 -17.06
CA SER A 18 -7.42 18.22 -16.00
C SER A 18 -7.00 16.76 -16.23
N GLN A 19 -5.88 16.57 -16.89
CA GLN A 19 -5.21 15.26 -16.94
C GLN A 19 -4.79 14.92 -15.52
N SER A 20 -5.55 14.03 -14.89
CA SER A 20 -5.04 13.24 -13.78
C SER A 20 -3.76 12.58 -14.29
N GLN A 21 -2.61 13.02 -13.79
CA GLN A 21 -1.34 12.38 -14.07
C GLN A 21 -1.36 11.02 -13.39
N ASN A 22 -1.85 10.00 -14.10
CA ASN A 22 -1.47 8.63 -13.82
C ASN A 22 0.05 8.59 -13.96
N LYS A 23 0.75 8.63 -12.83
CA LYS A 23 2.20 8.46 -12.80
C LYS A 23 2.46 7.04 -13.32
N GLU A 24 2.84 6.95 -14.58
CA GLU A 24 3.30 5.71 -15.20
C GLU A 24 4.45 5.17 -14.33
N ILE A 25 4.23 4.02 -13.69
CA ILE A 25 5.24 3.37 -12.87
C ILE A 25 6.28 2.83 -13.86
N LYS A 26 7.47 3.45 -13.83
CA LYS A 26 8.56 3.03 -14.72
C LYS A 26 9.00 1.62 -14.34
N PRO A 27 9.37 0.76 -15.31
CA PRO A 27 9.81 -0.61 -15.07
C PRO A 27 11.02 -0.76 -14.13
N ASP A 28 11.72 0.32 -13.83
CA ASP A 28 12.93 0.36 -13.00
C ASP A 28 12.68 0.85 -11.56
N GLU A 29 11.43 1.05 -11.15
CA GLU A 29 11.10 1.51 -9.78
C GLU A 29 10.68 0.33 -8.91
N THR A 30 11.40 0.10 -7.81
CA THR A 30 10.98 -0.84 -6.77
C THR A 30 10.12 -0.11 -5.75
N GLY A 31 8.95 -0.66 -5.44
CA GLY A 31 8.03 -0.08 -4.46
C GLY A 31 7.65 -1.09 -3.39
N TYR A 32 7.83 -0.70 -2.12
CA TYR A 32 7.41 -1.50 -0.98
C TYR A 32 6.28 -0.80 -0.24
N TYR A 33 5.17 -1.50 -0.03
CA TYR A 33 3.99 -1.05 0.69
C TYR A 33 3.83 -1.88 1.95
N PHE A 34 3.93 -1.26 3.12
CA PHE A 34 3.84 -1.97 4.39
C PHE A 34 2.61 -1.53 5.15
N ILE A 35 1.77 -2.49 5.53
CA ILE A 35 0.62 -2.27 6.37
C ILE A 35 0.64 -3.21 7.58
N ARG A 36 0.00 -2.79 8.64
CA ARG A 36 -0.34 -3.65 9.77
C ARG A 36 -1.62 -4.43 9.45
N HIS A 37 -1.78 -5.63 10.04
CA HIS A 37 -3.07 -6.32 10.03
C HIS A 37 -4.20 -5.38 10.46
N ALA A 38 -5.39 -5.56 9.91
CA ALA A 38 -6.59 -4.83 10.27
C ALA A 38 -7.08 -5.17 11.69
N GLU A 39 -8.16 -4.58 12.14
CA GLU A 39 -8.69 -4.70 13.50
C GLU A 39 -9.04 -6.15 13.84
N LYS A 40 -8.35 -6.69 14.84
CA LYS A 40 -8.56 -8.06 15.33
C LYS A 40 -9.70 -8.14 16.33
N ASN A 41 -10.32 -9.31 16.43
CA ASN A 41 -11.27 -9.61 17.50
C ASN A 41 -10.54 -9.65 18.86
N ARG A 42 -11.06 -8.91 19.84
CA ARG A 42 -10.49 -8.80 21.20
C ARG A 42 -11.43 -9.35 22.27
N SER A 43 -12.51 -10.06 21.89
CA SER A 43 -13.49 -10.60 22.82
C SER A 43 -12.89 -11.69 23.74
N ASN A 44 -11.89 -12.42 23.25
CA ASN A 44 -11.15 -13.40 24.05
C ASN A 44 -9.69 -12.98 24.21
N PRO A 45 -9.28 -12.42 25.35
CA PRO A 45 -7.88 -12.01 25.56
C PRO A 45 -6.87 -13.15 25.60
N LYS A 46 -7.33 -14.40 25.77
CA LYS A 46 -6.48 -15.61 25.76
C LYS A 46 -6.21 -16.12 24.34
N GLU A 47 -6.93 -15.61 23.34
CA GLU A 47 -6.72 -16.03 21.96
C GLU A 47 -5.43 -15.39 21.38
N SER A 48 -4.47 -16.23 21.10
CA SER A 48 -3.15 -15.81 20.60
C SER A 48 -3.17 -15.48 19.10
N ASN A 49 -4.11 -16.07 18.34
CA ASN A 49 -4.22 -15.89 16.90
C ASN A 49 -5.65 -15.52 16.48
N PRO A 50 -6.18 -14.38 16.99
CA PRO A 50 -7.56 -13.98 16.74
C PRO A 50 -7.79 -13.61 15.27
N GLU A 51 -9.02 -13.84 14.82
CA GLU A 51 -9.54 -13.38 13.54
C GLU A 51 -9.72 -11.85 13.52
N LEU A 52 -9.99 -11.31 12.33
CA LEU A 52 -10.45 -9.92 12.19
C LEU A 52 -11.88 -9.77 12.75
N ASN A 53 -12.12 -8.64 13.41
CA ASN A 53 -13.47 -8.24 13.76
C ASN A 53 -14.20 -7.67 12.52
N ARG A 54 -15.43 -7.15 12.68
CA ARG A 54 -16.21 -6.57 11.58
C ARG A 54 -15.51 -5.38 10.92
N GLU A 55 -14.94 -4.48 11.72
CA GLU A 55 -14.19 -3.32 11.20
C GLU A 55 -12.96 -3.76 10.42
N GLY A 56 -12.21 -4.73 10.96
CA GLY A 56 -11.04 -5.27 10.28
C GLY A 56 -11.36 -5.91 8.94
N LYS A 57 -12.49 -6.61 8.82
CA LYS A 57 -12.96 -7.17 7.54
C LYS A 57 -13.26 -6.05 6.53
N LEU A 58 -13.90 -4.94 6.96
CA LEU A 58 -14.14 -3.78 6.11
C LEU A 58 -12.84 -3.09 5.71
N ARG A 59 -11.88 -2.94 6.64
CA ARG A 59 -10.56 -2.37 6.33
C ARG A 59 -9.78 -3.23 5.34
N ALA A 60 -9.86 -4.55 5.44
CA ALA A 60 -9.22 -5.45 4.47
C ALA A 60 -9.79 -5.24 3.05
N LEU A 61 -11.10 -5.06 2.91
CA LEU A 61 -11.73 -4.70 1.63
C LEU A 61 -11.30 -3.32 1.13
N ASN A 62 -11.14 -2.35 2.05
CA ASN A 62 -10.63 -1.02 1.72
C ASN A 62 -9.18 -1.05 1.21
N TRP A 63 -8.33 -1.92 1.78
CA TRP A 63 -7.00 -2.11 1.25
C TRP A 63 -7.06 -2.67 -0.18
N ALA A 64 -7.95 -3.62 -0.50
CA ALA A 64 -8.14 -4.09 -1.87
C ALA A 64 -8.56 -2.95 -2.81
N TYR A 65 -9.48 -2.09 -2.37
CA TYR A 65 -9.89 -0.93 -3.15
C TYR A 65 -8.72 0.07 -3.36
N PHE A 66 -7.94 0.36 -2.31
CA PHE A 66 -6.78 1.26 -2.38
C PHE A 66 -5.72 0.75 -3.36
N PHE A 67 -5.42 -0.55 -3.31
CA PHE A 67 -4.40 -1.16 -4.17
C PHE A 67 -4.90 -1.53 -5.57
N ARG A 68 -6.17 -1.29 -5.90
CA ARG A 68 -6.76 -1.71 -7.17
C ARG A 68 -5.96 -1.28 -8.39
N GLU A 69 -5.56 0.00 -8.44
CA GLU A 69 -4.82 0.57 -9.58
C GLU A 69 -3.29 0.44 -9.43
N ILE A 70 -2.81 -0.10 -8.32
CA ILE A 70 -1.38 -0.32 -8.10
C ILE A 70 -1.03 -1.72 -8.61
N PRO A 71 -0.15 -1.88 -9.60
CA PRO A 71 0.20 -3.17 -10.18
C PRO A 71 1.14 -3.95 -9.26
N LEU A 72 0.60 -4.45 -8.15
CA LEU A 72 1.35 -5.30 -7.23
C LEU A 72 1.76 -6.60 -7.92
N GLU A 73 2.98 -7.06 -7.65
CA GLU A 73 3.55 -8.28 -8.23
C GLU A 73 3.88 -9.34 -7.17
N ALA A 74 3.87 -8.96 -5.89
CA ALA A 74 4.01 -9.89 -4.78
C ALA A 74 3.28 -9.38 -3.53
N ILE A 75 2.74 -10.32 -2.74
CA ILE A 75 2.06 -10.03 -1.48
C ILE A 75 2.63 -10.94 -0.42
N TYR A 76 3.20 -10.34 0.63
CA TYR A 76 3.78 -11.05 1.76
C TYR A 76 2.92 -10.87 3.01
N SER A 77 2.80 -11.92 3.80
CA SER A 77 2.10 -11.89 5.09
C SER A 77 2.82 -12.74 6.12
N THR A 78 2.77 -12.34 7.38
CA THR A 78 3.13 -13.25 8.47
C THR A 78 2.08 -14.36 8.61
N ASN A 79 2.44 -15.49 9.19
CA ASN A 79 1.56 -16.66 9.35
C ASN A 79 0.59 -16.50 10.55
N TYR A 80 -0.29 -15.48 10.47
CA TYR A 80 -1.38 -15.29 11.44
C TYR A 80 -2.69 -15.09 10.71
N ILE A 81 -3.79 -15.57 11.30
CA ILE A 81 -5.13 -15.44 10.71
C ILE A 81 -5.42 -13.97 10.35
N ARG A 82 -5.16 -13.04 11.26
CA ARG A 82 -5.42 -11.61 11.07
C ARG A 82 -4.61 -10.96 9.93
N THR A 83 -3.35 -11.34 9.74
CA THR A 83 -2.50 -10.78 8.66
C THR A 83 -2.86 -11.36 7.31
N ILE A 84 -3.08 -12.67 7.24
CA ILE A 84 -3.55 -13.35 6.02
C ILE A 84 -4.92 -12.81 5.61
N SER A 85 -5.89 -12.72 6.56
CA SER A 85 -7.22 -12.17 6.27
C SER A 85 -7.20 -10.68 5.86
N THR A 86 -6.18 -9.92 6.27
CA THR A 86 -5.99 -8.54 5.81
C THR A 86 -5.46 -8.50 4.37
N ALA A 87 -4.56 -9.41 4.02
CA ALA A 87 -3.96 -9.50 2.69
C ALA A 87 -4.91 -10.12 1.64
N GLN A 88 -5.79 -11.03 2.07
CA GLN A 88 -6.58 -11.88 1.19
C GLN A 88 -7.40 -11.13 0.14
N PRO A 89 -8.18 -10.06 0.47
CA PRO A 89 -8.95 -9.34 -0.54
C PRO A 89 -8.08 -8.67 -1.61
N VAL A 90 -6.85 -8.23 -1.24
CA VAL A 90 -5.87 -7.69 -2.20
C VAL A 90 -5.34 -8.82 -3.09
N ALA A 91 -5.02 -9.96 -2.49
CA ALA A 91 -4.52 -11.13 -3.20
C ALA A 91 -5.53 -11.65 -4.22
N ASP A 92 -6.80 -11.70 -3.83
CA ASP A 92 -7.91 -12.12 -4.71
C ASP A 92 -8.09 -11.13 -5.88
N ASP A 93 -8.09 -9.81 -5.62
CA ASP A 93 -8.22 -8.76 -6.65
C ASP A 93 -7.05 -8.81 -7.65
N LYS A 94 -5.83 -9.09 -7.18
CA LYS A 94 -4.61 -9.17 -8.00
C LYS A 94 -4.37 -10.53 -8.63
N ASN A 95 -5.12 -11.55 -8.22
CA ASN A 95 -4.85 -12.96 -8.59
C ASN A 95 -3.41 -13.38 -8.27
N LEU A 96 -2.93 -12.98 -7.08
CA LEU A 96 -1.58 -13.27 -6.59
C LEU A 96 -1.65 -14.20 -5.37
N PRO A 97 -0.68 -15.14 -5.22
CA PRO A 97 -0.56 -15.90 -3.98
C PRO A 97 -0.04 -15.02 -2.84
N ILE A 98 -0.44 -15.36 -1.61
CA ILE A 98 0.15 -14.78 -0.40
C ILE A 98 1.39 -15.58 -0.04
N ILE A 99 2.54 -14.92 -0.02
CA ILE A 99 3.83 -15.48 0.36
C ILE A 99 3.99 -15.31 1.88
N ILE A 100 4.10 -16.43 2.59
CA ILE A 100 4.29 -16.40 4.04
C ILE A 100 5.75 -16.11 4.38
N TYR A 101 5.99 -15.16 5.30
CA TYR A 101 7.31 -14.84 5.81
C TYR A 101 7.35 -14.82 7.35
N SER A 102 8.53 -15.09 7.90
CA SER A 102 8.84 -14.95 9.33
C SER A 102 9.66 -13.67 9.54
N PRO A 103 9.19 -12.68 10.33
CA PRO A 103 9.94 -11.44 10.55
C PRO A 103 11.30 -11.66 11.23
N SER A 104 11.47 -12.74 11.98
CA SER A 104 12.74 -13.09 12.66
C SER A 104 13.75 -13.79 11.74
N GLU A 105 13.27 -14.35 10.61
CA GLU A 105 14.10 -15.14 9.70
C GLU A 105 14.31 -14.42 8.35
N LEU A 106 13.59 -13.32 8.11
CA LEU A 106 13.67 -12.59 6.86
C LEU A 106 15.04 -11.94 6.68
N ASN A 107 15.78 -12.42 5.71
CA ASN A 107 17.01 -11.77 5.30
C ASN A 107 16.69 -10.56 4.40
N ILE A 108 16.91 -9.36 4.92
CA ILE A 108 16.58 -8.10 4.25
C ILE A 108 17.25 -7.97 2.88
N LYS A 109 18.52 -8.33 2.76
CA LYS A 109 19.27 -8.22 1.49
C LYS A 109 18.69 -9.16 0.43
N THR A 110 18.33 -10.37 0.82
CA THR A 110 17.68 -11.34 -0.07
C THR A 110 16.29 -10.85 -0.47
N PHE A 111 15.49 -10.39 0.46
CA PHE A 111 14.15 -9.84 0.21
C PHE A 111 14.21 -8.67 -0.78
N MET A 112 15.09 -7.71 -0.56
CA MET A 112 15.27 -6.56 -1.47
C MET A 112 15.72 -6.99 -2.87
N LYS A 113 16.67 -7.95 -2.95
CA LYS A 113 17.15 -8.48 -4.24
C LYS A 113 16.02 -9.18 -5.03
N GLU A 114 15.17 -9.96 -4.36
CA GLU A 114 14.06 -10.69 -5.00
C GLU A 114 12.89 -9.76 -5.39
N SER A 115 12.79 -8.61 -4.72
CA SER A 115 11.78 -7.58 -4.96
C SER A 115 12.23 -6.49 -5.94
N LEU A 116 13.45 -6.55 -6.45
CA LEU A 116 14.00 -5.51 -7.33
C LEU A 116 13.12 -5.36 -8.59
N GLY A 117 12.73 -4.12 -8.90
CA GLY A 117 11.88 -3.77 -10.03
C GLY A 117 10.40 -4.13 -9.83
N LYS A 118 9.98 -4.55 -8.62
CA LYS A 118 8.61 -4.96 -8.32
C LYS A 118 7.92 -4.01 -7.35
N LEU A 119 6.59 -4.00 -7.41
CA LEU A 119 5.73 -3.40 -6.40
C LEU A 119 5.21 -4.49 -5.46
N VAL A 120 5.53 -4.36 -4.18
CA VAL A 120 5.35 -5.42 -3.19
C VAL A 120 4.52 -4.93 -2.01
N LEU A 121 3.47 -5.68 -1.64
CA LEU A 121 2.72 -5.46 -0.41
C LEU A 121 3.22 -6.41 0.69
N VAL A 122 3.44 -5.86 1.88
CA VAL A 122 3.85 -6.61 3.07
C VAL A 122 2.90 -6.34 4.22
N VAL A 123 2.24 -7.37 4.72
CA VAL A 123 1.32 -7.29 5.85
C VAL A 123 1.96 -7.87 7.11
N GLY A 124 2.10 -7.04 8.13
CA GLY A 124 2.76 -7.39 9.39
C GLY A 124 1.99 -6.93 10.63
N HIS A 125 2.73 -6.58 11.67
CA HIS A 125 2.21 -6.21 12.99
C HIS A 125 2.71 -4.83 13.41
N SER A 126 2.16 -4.29 14.51
CA SER A 126 2.52 -2.95 15.02
C SER A 126 4.01 -2.75 15.29
N ASN A 127 4.73 -3.82 15.65
CA ASN A 127 6.17 -3.80 15.91
C ASN A 127 6.99 -4.21 14.68
N THR A 128 6.57 -5.22 13.93
CA THR A 128 7.37 -5.78 12.84
C THR A 128 7.28 -4.94 11.56
N THR A 129 6.16 -4.28 11.31
CA THR A 129 5.98 -3.41 10.14
C THR A 129 6.97 -2.23 10.14
N PRO A 130 7.03 -1.34 11.16
CA PRO A 130 7.99 -0.25 11.17
C PRO A 130 9.44 -0.74 11.30
N LYS A 131 9.66 -1.87 12.00
CA LYS A 131 11.00 -2.47 12.07
C LYS A 131 11.51 -2.85 10.68
N LEU A 132 10.70 -3.52 9.87
CA LEU A 132 11.10 -3.93 8.52
C LEU A 132 11.35 -2.71 7.60
N VAL A 133 10.55 -1.65 7.73
CA VAL A 133 10.79 -0.37 7.05
C VAL A 133 12.14 0.21 7.44
N ASN A 134 12.45 0.26 8.74
CA ASN A 134 13.73 0.75 9.26
C ASN A 134 14.91 -0.09 8.76
N ASP A 135 14.77 -1.42 8.79
CA ASP A 135 15.81 -2.34 8.35
C ASP A 135 16.14 -2.16 6.85
N ILE A 136 15.13 -1.90 6.00
CA ILE A 136 15.33 -1.61 4.57
C ILE A 136 16.00 -0.25 4.36
N LEU A 137 15.61 0.77 5.14
CA LEU A 137 16.20 2.10 5.06
C LEU A 137 17.62 2.17 5.63
N GLY A 138 18.00 1.21 6.49
CA GLY A 138 19.24 1.27 7.26
C GLY A 138 19.23 2.39 8.33
N ASP A 139 18.06 2.86 8.75
CA ASP A 139 17.86 3.97 9.68
C ASP A 139 16.66 3.70 10.61
N GLN A 140 16.77 4.08 11.90
CA GLN A 140 15.74 3.92 12.93
C GLN A 140 14.74 5.10 12.91
N LYS A 141 14.02 5.26 11.83
CA LYS A 141 13.14 6.40 11.57
C LYS A 141 11.76 6.27 12.21
N PHE A 142 11.24 5.06 12.31
CA PHE A 142 9.88 4.80 12.76
C PHE A 142 9.85 3.96 14.03
N GLU A 143 9.11 4.42 15.02
CA GLU A 143 8.83 3.69 16.25
C GLU A 143 7.69 2.66 16.03
N GLN A 144 7.49 1.79 17.02
CA GLN A 144 6.37 0.87 17.06
C GLN A 144 5.04 1.63 16.93
N MET A 145 4.14 1.10 16.09
CA MET A 145 2.80 1.67 15.89
C MET A 145 1.96 1.54 17.16
N ARG A 146 1.10 2.52 17.39
CA ARG A 146 0.09 2.43 18.46
C ARG A 146 -0.86 1.26 18.22
N ASP A 147 -1.43 0.70 19.29
CA ASP A 147 -2.29 -0.49 19.18
C ASP A 147 -3.60 -0.25 18.41
N ASN A 148 -4.06 0.98 18.33
CA ASN A 148 -5.22 1.40 17.54
C ASN A 148 -4.89 1.92 16.14
N ASP A 149 -3.63 1.87 15.71
CA ASP A 149 -3.23 2.29 14.38
C ASP A 149 -3.27 1.09 13.40
N ASN A 150 -4.38 0.98 12.69
CA ASN A 150 -4.57 -0.01 11.63
C ASN A 150 -4.70 0.66 10.24
N SER A 151 -4.56 1.99 10.17
CA SER A 151 -4.73 2.80 8.96
C SER A 151 -3.43 3.25 8.31
N SER A 152 -2.31 3.15 9.01
CA SER A 152 -1.01 3.59 8.47
C SER A 152 -0.51 2.69 7.37
N LEU A 153 -0.06 3.32 6.29
CA LEU A 153 0.66 2.73 5.18
C LEU A 153 2.04 3.37 5.09
N PHE A 154 3.09 2.57 5.14
CA PHE A 154 4.44 3.01 4.84
C PHE A 154 4.76 2.65 3.39
N ILE A 155 5.32 3.59 2.65
CA ILE A 155 5.67 3.43 1.24
C ILE A 155 7.15 3.73 1.10
N ILE A 156 7.95 2.75 0.68
CA ILE A 156 9.32 2.97 0.24
C ILE A 156 9.32 2.88 -1.28
N ARG A 157 9.98 3.84 -1.92
CA ARG A 157 10.28 3.79 -3.34
C ARG A 157 11.78 3.86 -3.55
N GLU A 158 12.30 2.96 -4.37
CA GLU A 158 13.68 2.95 -4.78
C GLU A 158 13.74 3.19 -6.30
N SER A 159 14.50 4.19 -6.69
CA SER A 159 14.76 4.52 -8.09
C SER A 159 16.19 5.04 -8.22
N ASN A 160 16.97 4.48 -9.14
CA ASN A 160 18.35 4.87 -9.40
C ASN A 160 19.25 4.85 -8.14
N GLY A 161 19.07 3.87 -7.26
CA GLY A 161 19.82 3.72 -6.00
C GLY A 161 19.45 4.73 -4.91
N LYS A 162 18.39 5.53 -5.12
CA LYS A 162 17.88 6.47 -4.12
C LYS A 162 16.57 5.94 -3.55
N MET A 163 16.52 5.82 -2.23
CA MET A 163 15.30 5.47 -1.50
C MET A 163 14.60 6.72 -0.98
N THR A 164 13.29 6.72 -1.08
CA THR A 164 12.39 7.66 -0.40
C THR A 164 11.41 6.88 0.45
N VAL A 165 10.96 7.46 1.56
CA VAL A 165 9.96 6.86 2.43
C VAL A 165 8.91 7.88 2.83
N GLU A 166 7.67 7.48 2.80
CA GLU A 166 6.54 8.22 3.34
C GLU A 166 5.65 7.32 4.21
N ARG A 167 4.95 7.94 5.16
CA ARG A 167 3.89 7.29 5.93
C ARG A 167 2.64 8.11 5.78
N ILE A 168 1.58 7.48 5.31
CA ILE A 168 0.26 8.09 5.16
C ILE A 168 -0.76 7.33 5.99
N SER A 169 -1.91 7.96 6.27
CA SER A 169 -3.07 7.29 6.87
C SER A 169 -4.15 7.13 5.80
N VAL A 170 -4.62 5.91 5.63
CA VAL A 170 -5.69 5.56 4.70
C VAL A 170 -6.97 5.36 5.50
N SER A 171 -7.87 6.34 5.40
CA SER A 171 -9.23 6.26 5.96
C SER A 171 -10.21 5.69 4.94
N TYR A 172 -11.32 5.11 5.42
CA TYR A 172 -12.47 4.67 4.59
C TYR A 172 -13.68 5.51 4.86
#